data_fc908247fe486eb937f9ad0d732a01a2
#
_entry.id   fc908247fe486eb937f9ad0d732a01a2
#
_cell.length_a   1.000
_cell.length_b   1.000
_cell.length_c   1.000
_cell.angle_alpha   90.00
_cell.angle_beta   90.00
_cell.angle_gamma   90.00
#
_symmetry.space_group_name_H-M   'P 1'
#
loop_
_entity.id
_entity.type
_entity.pdbx_description
1 polymer ?
#
loop_
_entity_poly.entity_id
_entity_poly.type
_entity_poly.pdbx_seq_one_letter_code
_entity_poly.pdbx_strand_id
1 'polypeptide(L)'
;MVTIAELRAIPLFEGVADRDLEQLANAVADIRLLAGEYVAHEGEGRALIITIEGRCEVCKTVDGIERVIGVRRPGEFFGEVPIALNVPFAASLRAGEPSRVIRIEPKDFHVLAASSPAVSARVGASALDRIGGLQDVASEPSAPELMVVAPRWDPSGHELRDFLHRNQV
;
A
#
# COMPACT_ATOMS: atom_id res chain seq x y z
N MET A 1 -23.13 -7.73 1.21
CA MET A 1 -22.41 -9.03 1.24
C MET A 1 -21.87 -9.26 -0.16
N VAL A 2 -20.58 -9.56 -0.28
CA VAL A 2 -19.94 -9.81 -1.59
C VAL A 2 -20.45 -11.12 -2.18
N THR A 3 -20.58 -11.15 -3.50
CA THR A 3 -21.05 -12.32 -4.26
C THR A 3 -19.87 -13.06 -4.91
N ILE A 4 -20.07 -14.35 -5.23
CA ILE A 4 -19.06 -15.15 -5.99
C ILE A 4 -18.76 -14.50 -7.34
N ALA A 5 -19.77 -13.92 -8.01
CA ALA A 5 -19.60 -13.26 -9.29
C ALA A 5 -18.68 -12.01 -9.19
N GLU A 6 -18.84 -11.23 -8.13
CA GLU A 6 -17.95 -10.08 -7.85
C GLU A 6 -16.51 -10.55 -7.56
N LEU A 7 -16.34 -11.59 -6.73
CA LEU A 7 -15.01 -12.14 -6.46
C LEU A 7 -14.35 -12.70 -7.73
N ARG A 8 -15.10 -13.38 -8.57
CA ARG A 8 -14.59 -13.93 -9.84
C ARG A 8 -14.12 -12.87 -10.82
N ALA A 9 -14.70 -11.67 -10.75
CA ALA A 9 -14.30 -10.52 -11.58
C ALA A 9 -12.97 -9.89 -11.14
N ILE A 10 -12.46 -10.23 -9.96
CA ILE A 10 -11.20 -9.69 -9.42
C ILE A 10 -10.02 -10.49 -10.00
N PRO A 11 -9.05 -9.85 -10.68
CA PRO A 11 -7.91 -10.53 -11.31
C PRO A 11 -7.10 -11.40 -10.35
N LEU A 12 -7.03 -11.01 -9.08
CA LEU A 12 -6.36 -11.78 -8.03
C LEU A 12 -6.90 -13.20 -7.92
N PHE A 13 -8.21 -13.40 -8.11
CA PHE A 13 -8.88 -14.68 -7.92
C PHE A 13 -9.10 -15.46 -9.23
N GLU A 14 -8.47 -15.05 -10.31
CA GLU A 14 -8.52 -15.80 -11.58
C GLU A 14 -8.05 -17.25 -11.39
N GLY A 15 -8.88 -18.20 -11.84
CA GLY A 15 -8.60 -19.64 -11.73
C GLY A 15 -8.87 -20.25 -10.35
N VAL A 16 -9.40 -19.48 -9.38
CA VAL A 16 -9.85 -20.02 -8.09
C VAL A 16 -11.15 -20.79 -8.27
N ALA A 17 -11.25 -21.96 -7.64
CA ALA A 17 -12.45 -22.80 -7.71
C ALA A 17 -13.65 -22.11 -7.01
N ASP A 18 -14.86 -22.33 -7.53
CA ASP A 18 -16.10 -21.73 -7.00
C ASP A 18 -16.31 -22.02 -5.53
N ARG A 19 -16.00 -23.25 -5.09
CA ARG A 19 -16.08 -23.64 -3.70
C ARG A 19 -15.23 -22.75 -2.78
N ASP A 20 -14.01 -22.40 -3.22
CA ASP A 20 -13.09 -21.58 -2.43
C ASP A 20 -13.53 -20.11 -2.44
N LEU A 21 -14.09 -19.63 -3.58
CA LEU A 21 -14.72 -18.31 -3.65
C LEU A 21 -15.96 -18.21 -2.78
N GLU A 22 -16.78 -19.27 -2.71
CA GLU A 22 -17.95 -19.32 -1.83
C GLU A 22 -17.54 -19.26 -0.36
N GLN A 23 -16.53 -20.04 0.01
CA GLN A 23 -15.98 -20.02 1.36
C GLN A 23 -15.43 -18.62 1.71
N LEU A 24 -14.69 -18.01 0.79
CA LEU A 24 -14.15 -16.66 0.96
C LEU A 24 -15.27 -15.62 1.10
N ALA A 25 -16.31 -15.66 0.24
CA ALA A 25 -17.44 -14.73 0.28
C ALA A 25 -18.16 -14.73 1.64
N ASN A 26 -18.22 -15.90 2.29
CA ASN A 26 -18.82 -16.05 3.62
C ASN A 26 -17.92 -15.61 4.78
N ALA A 27 -16.59 -15.55 4.56
CA ALA A 27 -15.62 -15.23 5.60
C ALA A 27 -15.21 -13.74 5.64
N VAL A 28 -15.26 -13.06 4.49
CA VAL A 28 -14.75 -11.68 4.39
C VAL A 28 -15.70 -10.65 4.92
N ALA A 29 -15.16 -9.55 5.44
CA ALA A 29 -15.94 -8.36 5.76
C ALA A 29 -16.15 -7.52 4.49
N ASP A 30 -17.42 -7.22 4.19
CA ASP A 30 -17.87 -6.34 3.10
C ASP A 30 -18.18 -4.97 3.70
N ILE A 31 -17.35 -3.98 3.43
CA ILE A 31 -17.33 -2.69 4.12
C ILE A 31 -17.65 -1.57 3.11
N ARG A 32 -18.62 -0.72 3.46
CA ARG A 32 -18.90 0.52 2.76
C ARG A 32 -18.27 1.69 3.51
N LEU A 33 -17.61 2.56 2.78
CA LEU A 33 -16.87 3.70 3.30
C LEU A 33 -17.39 4.99 2.67
N LEU A 34 -17.56 6.00 3.49
CA LEU A 34 -17.73 7.37 3.01
C LEU A 34 -16.37 7.96 2.62
N ALA A 35 -16.39 9.01 1.80
CA ALA A 35 -15.16 9.72 1.44
C ALA A 35 -14.44 10.20 2.71
N GLY A 36 -13.14 9.94 2.80
CA GLY A 36 -12.31 10.28 3.95
C GLY A 36 -12.22 9.21 5.04
N GLU A 37 -13.07 8.19 5.04
CA GLU A 37 -12.99 7.11 6.03
C GLU A 37 -11.83 6.16 5.75
N TYR A 38 -11.18 5.73 6.83
CA TYR A 38 -10.07 4.77 6.78
C TYR A 38 -10.55 3.34 7.00
N VAL A 39 -9.97 2.40 6.26
CA VAL A 39 -10.17 0.97 6.45
C VAL A 39 -8.92 0.27 6.99
N ALA A 40 -7.77 0.95 6.93
CA ALA A 40 -6.51 0.52 7.53
C ALA A 40 -5.69 1.73 7.94
N HIS A 41 -5.00 1.65 9.08
CA HIS A 41 -4.06 2.66 9.55
C HIS A 41 -2.63 2.12 9.53
N GLU A 42 -1.68 3.00 9.18
CA GLU A 42 -0.26 2.71 9.25
C GLU A 42 0.13 2.27 10.66
N GLY A 43 0.94 1.22 10.76
CA GLY A 43 1.41 0.65 12.02
C GLY A 43 0.41 -0.28 12.73
N GLU A 44 -0.85 -0.37 12.26
CA GLU A 44 -1.88 -1.21 12.86
C GLU A 44 -2.13 -2.47 12.04
N GLY A 45 -2.37 -3.59 12.69
CA GLY A 45 -2.87 -4.84 12.14
C GLY A 45 -2.28 -5.26 10.79
N ARG A 46 -2.96 -6.18 10.13
CA ARG A 46 -2.69 -6.62 8.75
C ARG A 46 -3.93 -7.30 8.19
N ALA A 47 -4.18 -7.11 6.91
CA ALA A 47 -5.23 -7.77 6.15
C ALA A 47 -4.94 -7.58 4.66
N LEU A 48 -5.58 -8.35 3.79
CA LEU A 48 -5.65 -8.02 2.38
C LEU A 48 -6.97 -7.29 2.13
N ILE A 49 -6.93 -6.09 1.58
CA ILE A 49 -8.09 -5.25 1.34
C ILE A 49 -8.21 -5.06 -0.17
N ILE A 50 -9.38 -5.33 -0.73
CA ILE A 50 -9.64 -5.22 -2.17
C ILE A 50 -10.74 -4.19 -2.40
N THR A 51 -10.50 -3.24 -3.28
CA THR A 51 -11.51 -2.26 -3.70
C THR A 51 -12.49 -2.94 -4.65
N ILE A 52 -13.79 -2.86 -4.35
CA ILE A 52 -14.89 -3.38 -5.18
C ILE A 52 -15.55 -2.27 -5.97
N GLU A 53 -15.82 -1.13 -5.32
CA GLU A 53 -16.44 0.05 -5.91
C GLU A 53 -15.73 1.31 -5.43
N GLY A 54 -15.72 2.36 -6.23
CA GLY A 54 -15.12 3.64 -5.88
C GLY A 54 -13.60 3.65 -6.01
N ARG A 55 -12.93 4.44 -5.16
CA ARG A 55 -11.49 4.66 -5.21
C ARG A 55 -10.93 4.85 -3.81
N CYS A 56 -9.91 4.08 -3.46
CA CYS A 56 -9.18 4.22 -2.21
C CYS A 56 -7.79 4.82 -2.44
N GLU A 57 -7.33 5.62 -1.49
CA GLU A 57 -6.04 6.30 -1.48
C GLU A 57 -5.11 5.63 -0.47
N VAL A 58 -3.90 5.32 -0.90
CA VAL A 58 -2.83 4.86 -0.01
C VAL A 58 -2.12 6.08 0.53
N CYS A 59 -2.17 6.26 1.86
CA CYS A 59 -1.64 7.43 2.54
C CYS A 59 -0.46 7.05 3.42
N LYS A 60 0.62 7.84 3.36
CA LYS A 60 1.81 7.68 4.19
C LYS A 60 2.09 8.98 4.93
N THR A 61 2.40 8.87 6.22
CA THR A 61 2.87 10.03 7.00
C THR A 61 4.37 10.17 6.84
N VAL A 62 4.81 11.30 6.28
CA VAL A 62 6.22 11.66 6.13
C VAL A 62 6.40 13.03 6.79
N ASP A 63 7.32 13.13 7.74
CA ASP A 63 7.60 14.37 8.50
C ASP A 63 6.34 14.97 9.16
N GLY A 64 5.44 14.12 9.66
CA GLY A 64 4.19 14.53 10.30
C GLY A 64 3.09 15.00 9.33
N ILE A 65 3.32 14.93 8.01
CA ILE A 65 2.37 15.30 6.97
C ILE A 65 1.89 14.04 6.25
N GLU A 66 0.57 13.86 6.18
CA GLU A 66 -0.01 12.78 5.40
C GLU A 66 0.07 13.12 3.90
N ARG A 67 0.60 12.17 3.11
CA ARG A 67 0.70 12.26 1.65
C ARG A 67 0.03 11.04 1.00
N VAL A 68 -0.70 11.28 -0.08
CA VAL A 68 -1.21 10.21 -0.92
C VAL A 68 -0.09 9.70 -1.81
N ILE A 69 0.32 8.44 -1.61
CA ILE A 69 1.42 7.79 -2.34
C ILE A 69 0.94 6.78 -3.38
N GLY A 70 -0.36 6.57 -3.46
CA GLY A 70 -0.94 5.65 -4.43
C GLY A 70 -2.46 5.61 -4.37
N VAL A 71 -3.06 4.94 -5.33
CA VAL A 71 -4.51 4.77 -5.45
C VAL A 71 -4.82 3.30 -5.70
N ARG A 72 -5.99 2.84 -5.20
CA ARG A 72 -6.54 1.52 -5.48
C ARG A 72 -7.91 1.67 -6.10
N ARG A 73 -8.04 1.17 -7.33
CA ARG A 73 -9.28 1.13 -8.12
C ARG A 73 -9.99 -0.22 -7.95
N PRO A 74 -11.22 -0.37 -8.44
CA PRO A 74 -11.93 -1.65 -8.41
C PRO A 74 -11.08 -2.79 -9.00
N GLY A 75 -11.00 -3.91 -8.26
CA GLY A 75 -10.18 -5.07 -8.58
C GLY A 75 -8.73 -5.01 -8.07
N GLU A 76 -8.26 -3.83 -7.63
CA GLU A 76 -6.93 -3.69 -7.04
C GLU A 76 -6.97 -3.92 -5.53
N PHE A 77 -5.82 -4.34 -4.97
CA PHE A 77 -5.69 -4.69 -3.56
C PHE A 77 -4.57 -3.92 -2.86
N PHE A 78 -4.66 -3.92 -1.54
CA PHE A 78 -3.72 -3.33 -0.60
C PHE A 78 -3.48 -4.29 0.56
N GLY A 79 -2.30 -4.25 1.16
CA GLY A 79 -1.95 -5.09 2.31
C GLY A 79 -1.20 -6.36 1.91
N GLU A 80 -0.70 -6.45 0.67
CA GLU A 80 0.11 -7.54 0.16
C GLU A 80 1.43 -7.70 0.93
N VAL A 81 2.11 -6.60 1.24
CA VAL A 81 3.36 -6.61 2.01
C VAL A 81 3.11 -7.04 3.47
N PRO A 82 2.16 -6.44 4.21
CA PRO A 82 1.75 -6.91 5.53
C PRO A 82 1.44 -8.40 5.62
N ILE A 83 0.70 -8.92 4.66
CA ILE A 83 0.32 -10.35 4.62
C ILE A 83 1.52 -11.23 4.30
N ALA A 84 2.33 -10.87 3.29
CA ALA A 84 3.47 -11.67 2.86
C ALA A 84 4.59 -11.73 3.90
N LEU A 85 4.89 -10.61 4.57
CA LEU A 85 5.98 -10.48 5.53
C LEU A 85 5.57 -10.61 7.00
N ASN A 86 4.27 -10.77 7.29
CA ASN A 86 3.73 -10.85 8.65
C ASN A 86 4.07 -9.60 9.49
N VAL A 87 3.93 -8.41 8.91
CA VAL A 87 4.20 -7.11 9.55
C VAL A 87 2.94 -6.25 9.56
N PRO A 88 2.85 -5.19 10.39
CA PRO A 88 1.78 -4.21 10.34
C PRO A 88 1.70 -3.47 9.00
N PHE A 89 0.58 -2.78 8.76
CA PHE A 89 0.44 -1.92 7.57
C PHE A 89 1.54 -0.86 7.51
N ALA A 90 2.23 -0.80 6.37
CA ALA A 90 3.29 0.18 6.12
C ALA A 90 2.76 1.57 5.70
N ALA A 91 1.46 1.67 5.42
CA ALA A 91 0.73 2.88 5.05
C ALA A 91 -0.74 2.73 5.43
N SER A 92 -1.50 3.82 5.45
CA SER A 92 -2.94 3.82 5.64
C SER A 92 -3.69 3.63 4.32
N LEU A 93 -4.93 3.13 4.39
CA LEU A 93 -5.85 3.07 3.24
C LEU A 93 -7.12 3.84 3.58
N ARG A 94 -7.42 4.89 2.80
CA ARG A 94 -8.55 5.79 2.97
C ARG A 94 -9.44 5.80 1.72
N ALA A 95 -10.74 5.90 1.90
CA ALA A 95 -11.66 6.12 0.79
C ALA A 95 -11.49 7.56 0.24
N GLY A 96 -11.11 7.70 -1.03
CA GLY A 96 -11.02 8.99 -1.71
C GLY A 96 -12.38 9.51 -2.20
N GLU A 97 -13.36 8.64 -2.28
CA GLU A 97 -14.77 8.86 -2.62
C GLU A 97 -15.61 7.77 -1.96
N PRO A 98 -16.96 7.84 -1.96
CA PRO A 98 -17.76 6.73 -1.47
C PRO A 98 -17.33 5.41 -2.12
N SER A 99 -16.91 4.47 -1.31
CA SER A 99 -16.23 3.25 -1.78
C SER A 99 -16.78 2.01 -1.08
N ARG A 100 -16.60 0.86 -1.71
CA ARG A 100 -16.87 -0.45 -1.14
C ARG A 100 -15.64 -1.31 -1.26
N VAL A 101 -15.25 -1.94 -0.16
CA VAL A 101 -14.09 -2.79 -0.09
C VAL A 101 -14.45 -4.12 0.59
N ILE A 102 -13.70 -5.17 0.27
CA ILE A 102 -13.68 -6.39 1.06
C ILE A 102 -12.36 -6.47 1.84
N ARG A 103 -12.46 -6.90 3.10
CA ARG A 103 -11.32 -7.11 3.98
C ARG A 103 -11.19 -8.60 4.27
N ILE A 104 -10.04 -9.16 3.92
CA ILE A 104 -9.67 -10.57 4.10
C ILE A 104 -8.67 -10.63 5.25
N GLU A 105 -9.06 -11.25 6.35
CA GLU A 105 -8.16 -11.43 7.49
C GLU A 105 -7.06 -12.46 7.18
N PRO A 106 -5.91 -12.40 7.87
CA PRO A 106 -4.79 -13.29 7.60
C PRO A 106 -5.15 -14.78 7.62
N LYS A 107 -6.01 -15.19 8.55
CA LYS A 107 -6.47 -16.58 8.66
C LYS A 107 -7.19 -17.05 7.39
N ASP A 108 -8.08 -16.20 6.87
CA ASP A 108 -8.91 -16.53 5.70
C ASP A 108 -8.07 -16.48 4.42
N PHE A 109 -7.10 -15.55 4.36
CA PHE A 109 -6.10 -15.51 3.29
C PHE A 109 -5.24 -16.79 3.27
N HIS A 110 -4.78 -17.27 4.42
CA HIS A 110 -3.97 -18.49 4.47
C HIS A 110 -4.74 -19.74 4.05
N VAL A 111 -6.02 -19.82 4.40
CA VAL A 111 -6.90 -20.91 3.92
C VAL A 111 -7.02 -20.89 2.40
N LEU A 112 -7.29 -19.71 1.82
CA LEU A 112 -7.36 -19.53 0.38
C LEU A 112 -6.02 -19.82 -0.31
N ALA A 113 -4.91 -19.34 0.23
CA ALA A 113 -3.57 -19.56 -0.30
C ALA A 113 -3.17 -21.04 -0.30
N ALA A 114 -3.63 -21.81 0.68
CA ALA A 114 -3.40 -23.25 0.77
C ALA A 114 -4.16 -24.03 -0.31
N SER A 115 -5.41 -23.63 -0.64
CA SER A 115 -6.21 -24.24 -1.69
C SER A 115 -5.89 -23.71 -3.09
N SER A 116 -5.39 -22.49 -3.20
CA SER A 116 -5.07 -21.82 -4.47
C SER A 116 -3.67 -21.18 -4.45
N PRO A 117 -2.61 -21.94 -4.76
CA PRO A 117 -1.23 -21.42 -4.79
C PRO A 117 -1.03 -20.23 -5.74
N ALA A 118 -1.86 -20.10 -6.79
CA ALA A 118 -1.82 -18.99 -7.71
C ALA A 118 -2.13 -17.63 -7.03
N VAL A 119 -3.04 -17.61 -6.06
CA VAL A 119 -3.36 -16.39 -5.29
C VAL A 119 -2.15 -15.97 -4.46
N SER A 120 -1.52 -16.94 -3.76
CA SER A 120 -0.30 -16.69 -2.99
C SER A 120 0.83 -16.15 -3.85
N ALA A 121 1.04 -16.72 -5.04
CA ALA A 121 2.05 -16.27 -5.98
C ALA A 121 1.80 -14.82 -6.48
N ARG A 122 0.54 -14.48 -6.82
CA ARG A 122 0.17 -13.12 -7.26
C ARG A 122 0.36 -12.08 -6.15
N VAL A 123 -0.04 -12.40 -4.93
CA VAL A 123 0.17 -11.52 -3.77
C VAL A 123 1.65 -11.34 -3.48
N GLY A 124 2.43 -12.42 -3.52
CA GLY A 124 3.88 -12.38 -3.33
C GLY A 124 4.60 -11.55 -4.39
N ALA A 125 4.26 -11.71 -5.65
CA ALA A 125 4.81 -10.92 -6.76
C ALA A 125 4.50 -9.42 -6.57
N SER A 126 3.24 -9.07 -6.24
CA SER A 126 2.85 -7.69 -5.96
C SER A 126 3.59 -7.11 -4.74
N ALA A 127 3.81 -7.91 -3.69
CA ALA A 127 4.57 -7.47 -2.52
C ALA A 127 6.03 -7.13 -2.89
N LEU A 128 6.68 -7.95 -3.72
CA LEU A 128 8.04 -7.70 -4.20
C LEU A 128 8.13 -6.42 -5.04
N ASP A 129 7.19 -6.20 -5.95
CA ASP A 129 7.12 -4.97 -6.76
C ASP A 129 6.97 -3.72 -5.89
N ARG A 130 6.14 -3.79 -4.83
CA ARG A 130 5.96 -2.68 -3.89
C ARG A 130 7.20 -2.37 -3.08
N ILE A 131 7.90 -3.41 -2.61
CA ILE A 131 9.16 -3.25 -1.87
C ILE A 131 10.23 -2.63 -2.77
N GLY A 132 10.36 -3.09 -4.01
CA GLY A 132 11.25 -2.51 -5.02
C GLY A 132 10.96 -1.03 -5.26
N GLY A 133 9.71 -0.66 -5.51
CA GLY A 133 9.31 0.74 -5.71
C GLY A 133 9.52 1.64 -4.48
N LEU A 134 9.41 1.10 -3.26
CA LEU A 134 9.72 1.84 -2.03
C LEU A 134 11.22 2.12 -1.89
N GLN A 135 12.08 1.21 -2.36
CA GLN A 135 13.53 1.42 -2.38
C GLN A 135 13.92 2.51 -3.37
N ASP A 136 13.26 2.59 -4.51
CA ASP A 136 13.50 3.64 -5.51
C ASP A 136 13.12 5.02 -4.95
N VAL A 137 11.98 5.14 -4.26
CA VAL A 137 11.55 6.39 -3.61
C VAL A 137 12.48 6.77 -2.45
N ALA A 138 12.96 5.80 -1.68
CA ALA A 138 13.93 6.05 -0.59
C ALA A 138 15.32 6.40 -1.12
N SER A 139 15.63 6.05 -2.37
CA SER A 139 16.90 6.35 -3.04
C SER A 139 16.88 7.67 -3.81
N GLU A 140 15.70 8.32 -3.97
CA GLU A 140 15.65 9.69 -4.47
C GLU A 140 16.33 10.61 -3.44
N PRO A 141 17.36 11.37 -3.84
CA PRO A 141 18.00 12.30 -2.91
C PRO A 141 16.94 13.27 -2.38
N SER A 142 16.77 13.29 -1.08
CA SER A 142 15.91 14.29 -0.41
C SER A 142 16.28 15.65 -0.94
N ALA A 143 15.29 16.50 -1.26
CA ALA A 143 15.56 17.88 -1.60
C ALA A 143 16.48 18.46 -0.54
N PRO A 144 17.57 19.15 -0.89
CA PRO A 144 18.53 19.60 0.09
C PRO A 144 17.81 20.44 1.17
N GLU A 145 17.92 20.04 2.43
CA GLU A 145 17.33 20.78 3.56
C GLU A 145 17.93 22.20 3.70
N LEU A 146 19.10 22.40 3.10
CA LEU A 146 19.81 23.65 3.09
C LEU A 146 20.25 24.04 1.67
N MET A 147 19.82 25.21 1.19
CA MET A 147 20.28 25.79 -0.06
C MET A 147 21.19 26.99 0.24
N VAL A 148 22.48 26.84 -0.06
CA VAL A 148 23.44 27.94 0.06
C VAL A 148 23.42 28.76 -1.22
N VAL A 149 22.91 29.99 -1.14
CA VAL A 149 22.92 30.97 -2.23
C VAL A 149 24.02 32.01 -1.94
N ALA A 150 25.08 31.95 -2.74
CA ALA A 150 26.19 32.90 -2.63
C ALA A 150 26.73 33.25 -4.04
N PRO A 151 27.29 34.45 -4.26
CA PRO A 151 28.00 34.77 -5.48
C PRO A 151 29.10 33.73 -5.78
N ARG A 152 29.33 33.44 -7.09
CA ARG A 152 30.24 32.37 -7.50
C ARG A 152 31.65 32.48 -6.94
N TRP A 153 32.08 33.69 -6.57
CA TRP A 153 33.44 34.02 -6.13
C TRP A 153 33.47 34.48 -4.66
N ASP A 154 32.39 34.22 -3.87
CA ASP A 154 32.38 34.56 -2.45
C ASP A 154 33.17 33.52 -1.65
N PRO A 155 34.28 33.91 -0.98
CA PRO A 155 35.11 33.01 -0.19
C PRO A 155 34.33 32.34 0.95
N SER A 156 33.42 33.09 1.63
CA SER A 156 32.63 32.59 2.76
C SER A 156 31.62 31.54 2.28
N GLY A 157 31.05 31.70 1.11
CA GLY A 157 30.16 30.70 0.51
C GLY A 157 30.91 29.43 0.10
N HIS A 158 32.21 29.51 -0.19
CA HIS A 158 33.04 28.35 -0.52
C HIS A 158 33.39 27.56 0.77
N GLU A 159 33.81 28.27 1.81
CA GLU A 159 34.13 27.67 3.10
C GLU A 159 32.90 26.96 3.73
N LEU A 160 31.72 27.58 3.62
CA LEU A 160 30.48 26.98 4.12
C LEU A 160 30.12 25.72 3.34
N ARG A 161 30.25 25.69 2.01
CA ARG A 161 30.04 24.47 1.21
C ARG A 161 31.00 23.36 1.57
N ASP A 162 32.29 23.69 1.76
CA ASP A 162 33.30 22.72 2.17
C ASP A 162 33.05 22.17 3.57
N PHE A 163 32.53 23.01 4.47
CA PHE A 163 32.13 22.60 5.82
C PHE A 163 30.95 21.63 5.78
N LEU A 164 29.87 21.96 5.04
CA LEU A 164 28.66 21.14 4.92
C LEU A 164 29.02 19.79 4.25
N HIS A 165 29.80 19.82 3.17
CA HIS A 165 30.22 18.59 2.48
C HIS A 165 31.04 17.65 3.38
N ARG A 166 31.92 18.20 4.23
CA ARG A 166 32.72 17.41 5.18
C ARG A 166 31.88 16.81 6.32
N ASN A 167 30.76 17.44 6.66
CA ASN A 167 29.87 16.98 7.73
C ASN A 167 28.64 16.23 7.22
N GLN A 168 28.58 15.90 5.91
CA GLN A 168 27.48 15.13 5.28
C GLN A 168 26.08 15.77 5.46
N VAL A 169 26.02 17.09 5.44
CA VAL A 169 24.77 17.89 5.50
C VAL A 169 24.41 18.39 4.09
#